data_bedab80f9d3b040f7e330acc11b8c1e9
#
_entry.id   bedab80f9d3b040f7e330acc11b8c1e9
#
_cell.length_a   1.000
_cell.length_b   1.000
_cell.length_c   1.000
_cell.angle_alpha   90.00
_cell.angle_beta   90.00
_cell.angle_gamma   90.00
#
_symmetry.space_group_name_H-M   'P 1'
#
loop_
_entity.id
_entity.type
_entity.pdbx_description
1 polymer ?
#
loop_
_entity_poly.entity_id
_entity_poly.type
_entity_poly.pdbx_seq_one_letter_code
_entity_poly.pdbx_strand_id
1 'polypeptide(L)'
;MGPEQMAGVMSIVRKAKAKRDGKKFDEKADEQLKTMVIEYLENLSHGLVASSMLTDDGIIDPRDTRDVIGFCLSIVCNNVIEGAKEYGVFRL
;
A
#
# COMPACT_ATOMS: atom_id res chain seq x y z
N MET A 1 -5.30 -3.24 2.76
CA MET A 1 -6.76 -2.94 2.81
C MET A 1 -7.02 -1.90 1.73
N GLY A 2 -8.02 -2.12 0.88
CA GLY A 2 -8.35 -1.16 -0.18
C GLY A 2 -8.90 0.16 0.39
N PRO A 3 -8.86 1.26 -0.39
CA PRO A 3 -9.30 2.58 0.07
C PRO A 3 -10.75 2.61 0.57
N GLU A 4 -11.66 1.97 -0.16
CA GLU A 4 -13.08 1.89 0.19
C GLU A 4 -13.32 1.13 1.49
N GLN A 5 -12.63 -0.01 1.67
CA GLN A 5 -12.74 -0.81 2.90
C GLN A 5 -12.22 -0.03 4.10
N MET A 6 -11.11 0.70 3.95
CA MET A 6 -10.55 1.53 5.02
C MET A 6 -11.50 2.65 5.41
N ALA A 7 -12.04 3.39 4.44
CA ALA A 7 -13.02 4.43 4.68
C ALA A 7 -14.29 3.87 5.35
N GLY A 8 -14.76 2.69 4.94
CA GLY A 8 -15.89 2.00 5.55
C GLY A 8 -15.65 1.64 7.01
N VAL A 9 -14.50 1.05 7.33
CA VAL A 9 -14.13 0.71 8.72
C VAL A 9 -14.03 1.96 9.58
N MET A 10 -13.41 3.03 9.09
CA MET A 10 -13.35 4.30 9.82
C MET A 10 -14.73 4.87 10.14
N SER A 11 -15.66 4.79 9.20
CA SER A 11 -17.06 5.20 9.41
C SER A 11 -17.73 4.38 10.50
N ILE A 12 -17.58 3.05 10.49
CA ILE A 12 -18.16 2.15 11.51
C ILE A 12 -17.63 2.51 12.90
N VAL A 13 -16.31 2.70 13.03
CA VAL A 13 -15.68 3.07 14.30
C VAL A 13 -16.19 4.43 14.79
N ARG A 14 -16.31 5.43 13.91
CA ARG A 14 -16.85 6.76 14.26
C ARG A 14 -18.30 6.70 14.71
N LYS A 15 -19.16 5.91 14.02
CA LYS A 15 -20.55 5.67 14.41
C LYS A 15 -20.65 5.03 15.78
N ALA A 16 -19.84 4.01 16.04
CA ALA A 16 -19.80 3.31 17.32
C ALA A 16 -19.35 4.28 18.45
N LYS A 17 -18.33 5.10 18.19
CA LYS A 17 -17.87 6.12 19.13
C LYS A 17 -18.93 7.17 19.43
N ALA A 18 -19.59 7.72 18.41
CA ALA A 18 -20.66 8.70 18.59
C ALA A 18 -21.81 8.15 19.45
N LYS A 19 -22.19 6.88 19.18
CA LYS A 19 -23.22 6.18 19.96
C LYS A 19 -22.82 6.01 21.42
N ARG A 20 -21.56 5.62 21.68
CA ARG A 20 -21.04 5.47 23.04
C ARG A 20 -20.98 6.79 23.81
N ASP A 21 -20.60 7.88 23.11
CA ASP A 21 -20.44 9.22 23.71
C ASP A 21 -21.78 9.98 23.77
N GLY A 22 -22.91 9.36 23.35
CA GLY A 22 -24.24 9.99 23.34
C GLY A 22 -24.35 11.18 22.37
N LYS A 23 -23.45 11.31 21.40
CA LYS A 23 -23.42 12.40 20.43
C LYS A 23 -24.20 12.04 19.16
N LYS A 24 -24.84 13.06 18.58
CA LYS A 24 -25.50 12.89 17.28
C LYS A 24 -24.43 12.68 16.20
N PHE A 25 -24.59 11.61 15.40
CA PHE A 25 -23.70 11.32 14.30
C PHE A 25 -24.08 12.20 13.10
N ASP A 26 -23.09 12.87 12.51
CA ASP A 26 -23.26 13.67 11.29
C ASP A 26 -22.90 12.83 10.07
N GLU A 27 -23.94 12.40 9.34
CA GLU A 27 -23.78 11.56 8.16
C GLU A 27 -23.11 12.31 6.98
N LYS A 28 -23.36 13.63 6.86
CA LYS A 28 -22.74 14.43 5.79
C LYS A 28 -21.25 14.59 6.00
N ALA A 29 -20.84 14.90 7.22
CA ALA A 29 -19.42 14.99 7.55
C ALA A 29 -18.71 13.64 7.44
N ASP A 30 -19.41 12.52 7.69
CA ASP A 30 -18.86 11.19 7.51
C ASP A 30 -18.65 10.83 6.03
N GLU A 31 -19.61 11.17 5.18
CA GLU A 31 -19.51 10.95 3.73
C GLU A 31 -18.38 11.76 3.09
N GLN A 32 -18.26 13.03 3.49
CA GLN A 32 -17.14 13.87 3.03
C GLN A 32 -15.79 13.28 3.45
N LEU A 33 -15.67 12.82 4.69
CA LEU A 33 -14.44 12.20 5.17
C LEU A 33 -14.11 10.91 4.41
N LYS A 34 -15.12 10.05 4.13
CA LYS A 34 -14.91 8.84 3.31
C LYS A 34 -14.34 9.19 1.94
N THR A 35 -14.94 10.16 1.26
CA THR A 35 -14.46 10.60 -0.05
C THR A 35 -13.02 11.09 0.02
N MET A 36 -12.69 11.93 1.00
CA MET A 36 -11.31 12.43 1.19
C MET A 36 -10.32 11.30 1.48
N VAL A 37 -10.69 10.31 2.31
CA VAL A 37 -9.84 9.17 2.65
C VAL A 37 -9.60 8.30 1.42
N ILE A 38 -10.64 8.02 0.63
CA ILE A 38 -10.52 7.22 -0.59
C ILE A 38 -9.59 7.92 -1.57
N GLU A 39 -9.82 9.19 -1.87
CA GLU A 39 -9.00 9.97 -2.79
C GLU A 39 -7.53 10.05 -2.35
N TYR A 40 -7.29 10.28 -1.06
CA TYR A 40 -5.95 10.30 -0.49
C TYR A 40 -5.22 8.96 -0.64
N LEU A 41 -5.89 7.86 -0.33
CA LEU A 41 -5.30 6.52 -0.44
C LEU A 41 -5.11 6.07 -1.89
N GLU A 42 -6.01 6.43 -2.80
CA GLU A 42 -5.83 6.18 -4.23
C GLU A 42 -4.59 6.90 -4.75
N ASN A 43 -4.41 8.17 -4.40
CA ASN A 43 -3.22 8.92 -4.79
C ASN A 43 -1.92 8.31 -4.23
N LEU A 44 -1.93 7.76 -3.00
CA LEU A 44 -0.79 7.08 -2.43
C LEU A 44 -0.53 5.69 -3.03
N SER A 45 -1.53 5.09 -3.67
CA SER A 45 -1.45 3.73 -4.21
C SER A 45 -0.79 3.65 -5.58
N HIS A 46 -0.36 4.77 -6.15
CA HIS A 46 0.36 4.76 -7.41
C HIS A 46 1.80 4.25 -7.24
N GLY A 47 2.23 3.35 -8.13
CA GLY A 47 3.59 2.82 -8.12
C GLY A 47 4.67 3.91 -8.15
N LEU A 48 4.44 5.01 -8.87
CA LEU A 48 5.35 6.16 -8.88
C LEU A 48 5.54 6.80 -7.51
N VAL A 49 4.50 6.82 -6.67
CA VAL A 49 4.59 7.33 -5.30
C VAL A 49 5.44 6.40 -4.44
N ALA A 50 5.25 5.09 -4.56
CA ALA A 50 6.07 4.09 -3.86
C ALA A 50 7.56 4.24 -4.24
N SER A 51 7.87 4.35 -5.53
CA SER A 51 9.23 4.58 -6.01
C SER A 51 9.82 5.91 -5.53
N SER A 52 9.01 6.98 -5.47
CA SER A 52 9.46 8.27 -4.94
C SER A 52 9.84 8.23 -3.46
N MET A 53 9.22 7.32 -2.70
CA MET A 53 9.54 7.06 -1.30
C MET A 53 10.71 6.08 -1.10
N LEU A 54 11.37 5.65 -2.17
CA LEU A 54 12.48 4.69 -2.14
C LEU A 54 12.08 3.34 -1.49
N THR A 55 10.84 2.93 -1.65
CA THR A 55 10.35 1.64 -1.14
C THR A 55 10.68 0.49 -2.07
N ASP A 56 11.01 0.79 -3.31
CA ASP A 56 11.48 -0.12 -4.35
C ASP A 56 12.69 0.47 -5.09
N ASP A 57 13.27 -0.28 -6.02
CA ASP A 57 14.42 0.13 -6.81
C ASP A 57 14.02 0.80 -8.14
N GLY A 58 12.73 0.91 -8.42
CA GLY A 58 12.19 1.55 -9.60
C GLY A 58 11.05 0.76 -10.25
N ILE A 59 10.54 1.35 -11.33
CA ILE A 59 9.44 0.78 -12.12
C ILE A 59 9.98 0.41 -13.49
N ILE A 60 9.68 -0.80 -13.94
CA ILE A 60 9.99 -1.27 -15.29
C ILE A 60 8.72 -1.25 -16.16
N ASP A 61 8.89 -1.10 -17.47
CA ASP A 61 7.79 -1.32 -18.40
C ASP A 61 7.38 -2.80 -18.34
N PRO A 62 6.08 -3.14 -18.19
CA PRO A 62 5.63 -4.52 -18.16
C PRO A 62 6.07 -5.36 -19.39
N ARG A 63 6.30 -4.73 -20.54
CA ARG A 63 6.78 -5.36 -21.75
C ARG A 63 8.22 -5.87 -21.62
N ASP A 64 9.03 -5.20 -20.79
CA ASP A 64 10.45 -5.51 -20.58
C ASP A 64 10.66 -6.50 -19.42
N THR A 65 9.59 -6.93 -18.76
CA THR A 65 9.66 -7.79 -17.57
C THR A 65 10.54 -9.01 -17.77
N ARG A 66 10.39 -9.70 -18.92
CA ARG A 66 11.17 -10.91 -19.22
C ARG A 66 12.65 -10.62 -19.33
N ASP A 67 13.02 -9.57 -20.02
CA ASP A 67 14.41 -9.23 -20.27
C ASP A 67 15.09 -8.73 -19.01
N VAL A 68 14.41 -7.89 -18.23
CA VAL A 68 14.91 -7.40 -16.94
C VAL A 68 15.08 -8.55 -15.94
N ILE A 69 14.10 -9.45 -15.80
CA ILE A 69 14.19 -10.60 -14.91
C ILE A 69 15.29 -11.54 -15.37
N GLY A 70 15.37 -11.82 -16.69
CA GLY A 70 16.41 -12.67 -17.25
C GLY A 70 17.81 -12.12 -16.98
N PHE A 71 17.99 -10.81 -17.12
CA PHE A 71 19.25 -10.14 -16.80
C PHE A 71 19.60 -10.25 -15.31
N CYS A 72 18.64 -9.94 -14.42
CA CYS A 72 18.85 -10.07 -12.99
C CYS A 72 19.20 -11.49 -12.56
N LEU A 73 18.50 -12.50 -13.11
CA LEU A 73 18.79 -13.90 -12.85
C LEU A 73 20.18 -14.29 -13.35
N SER A 74 20.62 -13.79 -14.51
CA SER A 74 21.97 -14.06 -15.01
C SER A 74 23.05 -13.53 -14.06
N ILE A 75 22.83 -12.38 -13.44
CA ILE A 75 23.73 -11.82 -12.43
C ILE A 75 23.75 -12.71 -11.17
N VAL A 76 22.56 -13.09 -10.67
CA VAL A 76 22.45 -13.95 -9.49
C VAL A 76 23.10 -15.31 -9.71
N CYS A 77 22.94 -15.90 -10.89
CA CYS A 77 23.49 -17.22 -11.22
C CYS A 77 25.02 -17.22 -11.49
N ASN A 78 25.65 -16.07 -11.55
CA ASN A 78 27.11 -15.98 -11.68
C ASN A 78 27.86 -16.39 -10.40
N ASN A 79 27.16 -16.55 -9.30
CA ASN A 79 27.74 -16.97 -8.02
C ASN A 79 27.00 -18.20 -7.49
N VAL A 80 27.62 -18.92 -6.55
CA VAL A 80 26.98 -20.03 -5.85
C VAL A 80 25.83 -19.47 -5.01
N ILE A 81 24.61 -19.95 -5.27
CA ILE A 81 23.43 -19.54 -4.52
C ILE A 81 23.40 -20.34 -3.21
N GLU A 82 23.81 -19.71 -2.13
CA GLU A 82 23.58 -20.24 -0.78
C GLU A 82 22.24 -19.77 -0.24
N GLY A 83 21.46 -20.67 0.30
CA GLY A 83 20.21 -20.30 0.99
C GLY A 83 20.49 -19.42 2.22
N ALA A 84 19.55 -18.55 2.55
CA ALA A 84 19.66 -17.73 3.75
C ALA A 84 19.68 -18.62 5.00
N LYS A 85 20.69 -18.44 5.85
CA LYS A 85 20.82 -19.16 7.13
C LYS A 85 19.92 -18.57 8.20
N GLU A 86 19.53 -17.30 8.05
CA GLU A 86 18.70 -16.54 8.98
C GLU A 86 17.70 -15.67 8.21
N TYR A 87 16.59 -15.33 8.86
CA TYR A 87 15.65 -14.37 8.30
C TYR A 87 16.22 -12.97 8.40
N GLY A 88 16.24 -12.27 7.28
CA GLY A 88 16.62 -10.86 7.25
C GLY A 88 15.61 -9.97 7.98
N VAL A 89 16.03 -8.76 8.31
CA VAL A 89 15.13 -7.73 8.82
C VAL A 89 14.38 -7.12 7.62
N PHE A 90 13.04 -7.23 7.62
CA PHE A 90 12.23 -6.62 6.60
C PHE A 90 12.19 -5.10 6.79
N ARG A 91 12.35 -4.40 5.69
CA ARG A 91 12.13 -2.97 5.64
C ARG A 91 10.61 -2.73 5.53
N LEU A 92 10.02 -2.16 6.56
CA LEU A 92 8.61 -1.77 6.60
C LEU A 92 8.46 -0.27 6.37
#